data_b36f5364f7039e751be0783aceb2836d
#
_entry.id   b36f5364f7039e751be0783aceb2836d
#
_cell.length_a   1.000
_cell.length_b   1.000
_cell.length_c   1.000
_cell.angle_alpha   90.00
_cell.angle_beta   90.00
_cell.angle_gamma   90.00
#
_symmetry.space_group_name_H-M   'P 1'
#
loop_
_entity.id
_entity.type
_entity.pdbx_description
1 polymer ?
#
loop_
_entity_poly.entity_id
_entity_poly.type
_entity_poly.pdbx_seq_one_letter_code
_entity_poly.pdbx_strand_id
1 'polypeptide(L)'
;ADNLPAVQCCCNAYGLRLLPGVEVNTAEEIHVLCYFKTVDTALEFGRLLYAALPEFPYDPAVWGRQLVMDENDEVLRTVDKLLTGAVSMDIYEVKAACEALGGVAVPAHVEKDSYALLSVLGFLPEDLPFAAVELHDASRLGGLVEKGLLPAGLEVLSSSDAHRMEDVACSLHALAADSVLRTLLYRGI
;
A
#
# COMPACT_ATOMS: atom_id res chain seq x y z
N ALA A 1 -7.41 -5.49 4.11
CA ALA A 1 -7.32 -6.53 3.06
C ALA A 1 -8.66 -7.25 2.80
N ASP A 2 -9.57 -7.25 3.76
CA ASP A 2 -10.73 -8.17 3.78
C ASP A 2 -11.75 -7.96 2.65
N ASN A 3 -11.76 -6.80 1.98
CA ASN A 3 -12.58 -6.53 0.79
C ASN A 3 -11.92 -6.97 -0.53
N LEU A 4 -10.67 -7.45 -0.51
CA LEU A 4 -9.98 -7.90 -1.72
C LEU A 4 -10.70 -9.02 -2.49
N PRO A 5 -11.39 -9.99 -1.86
CA PRO A 5 -12.19 -10.99 -2.60
C PRO A 5 -13.30 -10.35 -3.45
N ALA A 6 -14.04 -9.40 -2.89
CA ALA A 6 -15.08 -8.66 -3.62
C ALA A 6 -14.48 -7.84 -4.78
N VAL A 7 -13.37 -7.14 -4.52
CA VAL A 7 -12.65 -6.38 -5.55
C VAL A 7 -12.15 -7.31 -6.67
N GLN A 8 -11.64 -8.50 -6.33
CA GLN A 8 -11.21 -9.49 -7.34
C GLN A 8 -12.38 -9.96 -8.22
N CYS A 9 -13.55 -10.20 -7.59
CA CYS A 9 -14.76 -10.56 -8.32
C CYS A 9 -15.17 -9.47 -9.31
N CYS A 10 -15.22 -8.21 -8.86
CA CYS A 10 -15.52 -7.07 -9.71
C CYS A 10 -14.48 -6.87 -10.82
N CYS A 11 -13.19 -6.96 -10.52
CA CYS A 11 -12.13 -6.85 -11.52
C CYS A 11 -12.29 -7.91 -12.62
N ASN A 12 -12.58 -9.16 -12.25
CA ASN A 12 -12.81 -10.24 -13.21
C ASN A 12 -14.02 -9.95 -14.11
N ALA A 13 -15.12 -9.44 -13.55
CA ALA A 13 -16.32 -9.09 -14.30
C ALA A 13 -16.08 -7.99 -15.35
N TYR A 14 -15.19 -7.06 -15.07
CA TYR A 14 -14.82 -5.96 -15.95
C TYR A 14 -13.57 -6.22 -16.80
N GLY A 15 -12.99 -7.44 -16.77
CA GLY A 15 -11.79 -7.79 -17.52
C GLY A 15 -10.52 -7.04 -17.05
N LEU A 16 -10.53 -6.57 -15.80
CA LEU A 16 -9.39 -5.91 -15.16
C LEU A 16 -8.52 -6.94 -14.43
N ARG A 17 -7.22 -6.66 -14.36
CA ARG A 17 -6.30 -7.45 -13.56
C ARG A 17 -6.04 -6.72 -12.24
N LEU A 18 -6.37 -7.37 -11.13
CA LEU A 18 -6.08 -6.87 -9.79
C LEU A 18 -4.62 -7.17 -9.42
N LEU A 19 -3.92 -6.18 -8.90
CA LEU A 19 -2.71 -6.34 -8.11
C LEU A 19 -3.12 -6.15 -6.64
N PRO A 20 -3.31 -7.23 -5.87
CA PRO A 20 -3.80 -7.10 -4.51
C PRO A 20 -2.73 -6.54 -3.60
N GLY A 21 -3.11 -5.64 -2.70
CA GLY A 21 -2.21 -5.02 -1.76
C GLY A 21 -2.90 -4.43 -0.55
N VAL A 22 -2.08 -3.94 0.37
CA VAL A 22 -2.49 -3.25 1.59
C VAL A 22 -1.58 -2.06 1.81
N GLU A 23 -2.13 -0.91 2.11
CA GLU A 23 -1.37 0.21 2.65
C GLU A 23 -1.26 0.05 4.16
N VAL A 24 -0.04 0.11 4.66
CA VAL A 24 0.30 -0.06 6.08
C VAL A 24 0.75 1.28 6.64
N ASN A 25 0.19 1.68 7.78
CA ASN A 25 0.72 2.76 8.59
C ASN A 25 1.66 2.14 9.65
N THR A 26 2.97 2.33 9.51
CA THR A 26 3.98 1.75 10.41
C THR A 26 4.01 2.42 11.79
N ALA A 27 4.80 1.87 12.72
CA ALA A 27 4.94 2.42 14.07
C ALA A 27 5.50 3.85 14.07
N GLU A 28 6.27 4.22 13.03
CA GLU A 28 6.79 5.59 12.83
C GLU A 28 5.80 6.51 12.12
N GLU A 29 4.60 6.02 11.81
CA GLU A 29 3.60 6.71 10.99
C GLU A 29 4.06 6.97 9.54
N ILE A 30 4.76 6.00 8.95
CA ILE A 30 5.12 5.98 7.52
C ILE A 30 4.16 5.04 6.79
N HIS A 31 3.59 5.49 5.68
CA HIS A 31 2.77 4.65 4.82
C HIS A 31 3.64 3.81 3.88
N VAL A 32 3.33 2.50 3.83
CA VAL A 32 4.01 1.53 2.96
C VAL A 32 2.97 0.70 2.23
N LEU A 33 3.02 0.73 0.90
CA LEU A 33 2.21 -0.12 0.02
C LEU A 33 2.86 -1.50 -0.06
N CYS A 34 2.13 -2.53 0.35
CA CYS A 34 2.57 -3.91 0.29
C CYS A 34 1.74 -4.65 -0.76
N TYR A 35 2.36 -5.01 -1.90
CA TYR A 35 1.72 -5.67 -3.03
C TYR A 35 2.03 -7.15 -3.06
N PHE A 36 1.05 -7.97 -3.47
CA PHE A 36 1.16 -9.42 -3.51
C PHE A 36 0.68 -9.99 -4.85
N LYS A 37 1.10 -11.22 -5.12
CA LYS A 37 0.70 -11.93 -6.35
C LYS A 37 -0.77 -12.40 -6.32
N THR A 38 -1.28 -12.75 -5.13
CA THR A 38 -2.62 -13.32 -4.95
C THR A 38 -3.37 -12.63 -3.83
N VAL A 39 -4.71 -12.65 -3.92
CA VAL A 39 -5.59 -12.18 -2.84
C VAL A 39 -5.35 -12.96 -1.55
N ASP A 40 -5.16 -14.29 -1.62
CA ASP A 40 -4.93 -15.13 -0.44
C ASP A 40 -3.69 -14.69 0.35
N THR A 41 -2.59 -14.38 -0.36
CA THR A 41 -1.36 -13.89 0.28
C THR A 41 -1.56 -12.49 0.89
N ALA A 42 -2.28 -11.61 0.21
CA ALA A 42 -2.61 -10.29 0.76
C ALA A 42 -3.51 -10.39 2.00
N LEU A 43 -4.45 -11.36 2.02
CA LEU A 43 -5.28 -11.63 3.20
C LEU A 43 -4.45 -12.22 4.36
N GLU A 44 -3.47 -13.08 4.07
CA GLU A 44 -2.55 -13.59 5.08
C GLU A 44 -1.75 -12.46 5.73
N PHE A 45 -1.19 -11.58 4.91
CA PHE A 45 -0.51 -10.38 5.39
C PHE A 45 -1.45 -9.46 6.17
N GLY A 46 -2.69 -9.26 5.70
CA GLY A 46 -3.71 -8.47 6.39
C GLY A 46 -4.03 -9.01 7.79
N ARG A 47 -4.07 -10.35 7.99
CA ARG A 47 -4.24 -10.96 9.32
C ARG A 47 -3.07 -10.68 10.25
N LEU A 48 -1.84 -10.70 9.73
CA LEU A 48 -0.64 -10.34 10.48
C LEU A 48 -0.70 -8.88 10.94
N LEU A 49 -1.06 -7.95 10.04
CA LEU A 49 -1.23 -6.54 10.38
C LEU A 49 -2.34 -6.32 11.41
N TYR A 50 -3.48 -7.01 11.26
CA TYR A 50 -4.58 -6.92 12.21
C TYR A 50 -4.18 -7.35 13.62
N ALA A 51 -3.34 -8.39 13.73
CA ALA A 51 -2.77 -8.80 15.01
C ALA A 51 -1.81 -7.76 15.61
N ALA A 52 -1.09 -7.02 14.75
CA ALA A 52 -0.16 -5.95 15.13
C ALA A 52 -0.84 -4.60 15.42
N LEU A 53 -2.13 -4.44 15.10
CA LEU A 53 -2.87 -3.23 15.47
C LEU A 53 -3.10 -3.18 16.99
N PRO A 54 -2.85 -2.03 17.62
CA PRO A 54 -3.11 -1.86 19.04
C PRO A 54 -4.60 -2.00 19.37
N GLU A 55 -4.89 -2.39 20.60
CA GLU A 55 -6.24 -2.36 21.16
C GLU A 55 -6.62 -0.91 21.49
N PHE A 56 -7.15 -0.22 20.50
CA PHE A 56 -7.60 1.16 20.65
C PHE A 56 -9.13 1.20 20.73
N PRO A 57 -9.71 1.99 21.66
CA PRO A 57 -11.17 2.15 21.73
C PRO A 57 -11.70 2.73 20.43
N TYR A 58 -12.37 1.91 19.64
CA TYR A 58 -12.96 2.29 18.36
C TYR A 58 -14.44 2.61 18.53
N ASP A 59 -14.81 3.86 18.22
CA ASP A 59 -16.21 4.30 18.21
C ASP A 59 -16.65 4.57 16.75
N PRO A 60 -17.56 3.76 16.18
CA PRO A 60 -18.08 3.95 14.83
C PRO A 60 -18.80 5.28 14.61
N ALA A 61 -19.31 5.92 15.68
CA ALA A 61 -19.93 7.24 15.58
C ALA A 61 -18.91 8.35 15.32
N VAL A 62 -17.66 8.16 15.73
CA VAL A 62 -16.55 9.10 15.53
C VAL A 62 -15.78 8.78 14.24
N TRP A 63 -15.42 7.51 14.04
CA TRP A 63 -14.49 7.08 12.99
C TRP A 63 -15.17 6.51 11.73
N GLY A 64 -16.51 6.40 11.75
CA GLY A 64 -17.26 5.72 10.71
C GLY A 64 -17.25 4.19 10.89
N ARG A 65 -18.09 3.50 10.15
CA ARG A 65 -18.14 2.03 10.18
C ARG A 65 -17.10 1.43 9.25
N GLN A 66 -16.37 0.44 9.71
CA GLN A 66 -15.41 -0.33 8.91
C GLN A 66 -16.08 -1.65 8.50
N LEU A 67 -16.54 -1.70 7.23
CA LEU A 67 -17.36 -2.78 6.72
C LEU A 67 -16.54 -3.72 5.82
N VAL A 68 -16.75 -5.01 6.00
CA VAL A 68 -16.38 -6.01 5.02
C VAL A 68 -17.62 -6.35 4.21
N MET A 69 -17.52 -6.21 2.89
CA MET A 69 -18.65 -6.34 1.96
C MET A 69 -18.32 -7.33 0.86
N ASP A 70 -19.33 -7.89 0.25
CA ASP A 70 -19.19 -8.68 -0.98
C ASP A 70 -19.29 -7.80 -2.24
N GLU A 71 -19.24 -8.42 -3.42
CA GLU A 71 -19.31 -7.77 -4.73
C GLU A 71 -20.68 -7.19 -5.07
N ASN A 72 -21.71 -7.42 -4.24
CA ASN A 72 -23.06 -6.88 -4.39
C ASN A 72 -23.37 -5.79 -3.35
N ASP A 73 -22.35 -5.27 -2.67
CA ASP A 73 -22.45 -4.29 -1.57
C ASP A 73 -23.19 -4.83 -0.33
N GLU A 74 -23.33 -6.15 -0.17
CA GLU A 74 -23.90 -6.75 1.02
C GLU A 74 -22.86 -6.81 2.15
N VAL A 75 -23.27 -6.32 3.33
CA VAL A 75 -22.37 -6.29 4.50
C VAL A 75 -22.22 -7.68 5.08
N LEU A 76 -21.01 -8.23 5.02
CA LEU A 76 -20.68 -9.54 5.59
C LEU A 76 -20.33 -9.46 7.08
N ARG A 77 -19.60 -8.42 7.50
CA ARG A 77 -19.22 -8.16 8.90
C ARG A 77 -18.69 -6.75 9.10
N THR A 78 -18.57 -6.34 10.34
CA THR A 78 -17.84 -5.14 10.77
C THR A 78 -16.44 -5.51 11.29
N VAL A 79 -15.53 -4.55 11.29
CA VAL A 79 -14.20 -4.67 11.88
C VAL A 79 -14.12 -3.81 13.13
N ASP A 80 -13.65 -4.39 14.23
CA ASP A 80 -13.74 -3.77 15.56
C ASP A 80 -12.47 -3.00 15.98
N LYS A 81 -11.32 -3.22 15.33
CA LYS A 81 -10.10 -2.42 15.52
C LYS A 81 -10.03 -1.28 14.55
N LEU A 82 -9.51 -0.12 14.95
CA LEU A 82 -9.30 1.02 14.07
C LEU A 82 -8.23 0.68 13.02
N LEU A 83 -8.64 0.51 11.76
CA LEU A 83 -7.77 0.07 10.66
C LEU A 83 -6.82 1.18 10.16
N THR A 84 -7.13 2.44 10.43
CA THR A 84 -6.27 3.59 10.06
C THR A 84 -5.17 3.86 11.07
N GLY A 85 -5.17 3.14 12.20
CA GLY A 85 -4.14 3.27 13.22
C GLY A 85 -2.79 2.72 12.78
N ALA A 86 -1.70 3.24 13.36
CA ALA A 86 -0.38 2.68 13.16
C ALA A 86 -0.29 1.27 13.77
N VAL A 87 0.30 0.32 13.04
CA VAL A 87 0.65 -0.99 13.58
C VAL A 87 1.85 -0.90 14.52
N SER A 88 2.06 -1.89 15.37
CA SER A 88 3.23 -1.95 16.27
C SER A 88 4.53 -2.38 15.58
N MET A 89 4.51 -2.54 14.27
CA MET A 89 5.66 -2.94 13.44
C MET A 89 6.31 -1.69 12.83
N ASP A 90 7.63 -1.61 12.90
CA ASP A 90 8.41 -0.57 12.22
C ASP A 90 8.51 -0.84 10.71
N ILE A 91 9.08 0.11 9.97
CA ILE A 91 9.20 0.01 8.50
C ILE A 91 10.07 -1.17 8.05
N TYR A 92 11.09 -1.56 8.84
CA TYR A 92 11.93 -2.74 8.56
C TYR A 92 11.14 -4.02 8.73
N GLU A 93 10.38 -4.15 9.82
CA GLU A 93 9.53 -5.30 10.11
C GLU A 93 8.42 -5.46 9.09
N VAL A 94 7.74 -4.36 8.70
CA VAL A 94 6.71 -4.37 7.66
C VAL A 94 7.28 -4.83 6.33
N LYS A 95 8.44 -4.28 5.90
CA LYS A 95 9.10 -4.71 4.67
C LYS A 95 9.48 -6.19 4.71
N ALA A 96 10.14 -6.63 5.80
CA ALA A 96 10.57 -8.01 5.95
C ALA A 96 9.38 -8.99 5.93
N ALA A 97 8.28 -8.66 6.63
CA ALA A 97 7.07 -9.48 6.65
C ALA A 97 6.39 -9.56 5.26
N CYS A 98 6.34 -8.44 4.52
CA CYS A 98 5.84 -8.40 3.16
C CYS A 98 6.67 -9.30 2.23
N GLU A 99 8.00 -9.16 2.25
CA GLU A 99 8.92 -9.94 1.41
C GLU A 99 8.93 -11.43 1.76
N ALA A 100 8.79 -11.79 3.05
CA ALA A 100 8.68 -13.18 3.48
C ALA A 100 7.47 -13.91 2.88
N LEU A 101 6.42 -13.19 2.53
CA LEU A 101 5.25 -13.68 1.81
C LEU A 101 5.37 -13.53 0.28
N GLY A 102 6.55 -13.18 -0.23
CA GLY A 102 6.81 -13.00 -1.66
C GLY A 102 6.18 -11.73 -2.23
N GLY A 103 5.85 -10.76 -1.37
CA GLY A 103 5.34 -9.45 -1.75
C GLY A 103 6.44 -8.45 -2.08
N VAL A 104 6.02 -7.27 -2.49
CA VAL A 104 6.88 -6.11 -2.76
C VAL A 104 6.38 -4.94 -1.92
N ALA A 105 7.26 -4.41 -1.07
CA ALA A 105 6.99 -3.23 -0.26
C ALA A 105 7.49 -1.97 -0.98
N VAL A 106 6.65 -0.94 -1.03
CA VAL A 106 6.91 0.34 -1.69
C VAL A 106 6.51 1.46 -0.73
N PRO A 107 7.42 2.32 -0.28
CA PRO A 107 7.06 3.51 0.49
C PRO A 107 6.12 4.39 -0.31
N ALA A 108 4.96 4.74 0.30
CA ALA A 108 3.91 5.52 -0.34
C ALA A 108 4.26 7.02 -0.34
N HIS A 109 3.86 7.72 -1.40
CA HIS A 109 3.88 9.18 -1.51
C HIS A 109 5.01 9.87 -0.71
N VAL A 110 6.28 9.37 -0.92
CA VAL A 110 7.43 9.65 -0.04
C VAL A 110 7.76 11.12 0.17
N GLU A 111 7.26 12.01 -0.68
CA GLU A 111 7.51 13.45 -0.67
C GLU A 111 6.40 14.28 -0.02
N LYS A 112 5.32 13.65 0.51
CA LYS A 112 4.27 14.36 1.24
C LYS A 112 4.77 14.85 2.61
N ASP A 113 4.07 15.83 3.18
CA ASP A 113 4.44 16.45 4.46
C ASP A 113 4.10 15.58 5.68
N SER A 114 3.28 14.55 5.51
CA SER A 114 2.87 13.62 6.57
C SER A 114 2.76 12.20 6.07
N TYR A 115 2.92 11.24 6.98
CA TYR A 115 2.87 9.80 6.70
C TYR A 115 3.82 9.35 5.60
N ALA A 116 4.86 10.10 5.32
CA ALA A 116 5.78 9.89 4.24
C ALA A 116 7.20 9.64 4.75
N LEU A 117 7.93 8.76 4.08
CA LEU A 117 9.27 8.35 4.51
C LEU A 117 10.22 9.56 4.65
N LEU A 118 10.21 10.49 3.69
CA LEU A 118 11.10 11.65 3.72
C LEU A 118 10.68 12.69 4.76
N SER A 119 9.40 12.80 5.11
CA SER A 119 8.95 13.74 6.16
C SER A 119 9.27 13.22 7.56
N VAL A 120 9.28 11.91 7.76
CA VAL A 120 9.53 11.27 9.05
C VAL A 120 11.01 11.03 9.28
N LEU A 121 11.71 10.41 8.31
CA LEU A 121 13.13 10.05 8.46
C LEU A 121 14.09 11.10 7.89
N GLY A 122 13.65 11.93 6.95
CA GLY A 122 14.48 12.93 6.29
C GLY A 122 15.35 12.38 5.13
N PHE A 123 15.43 11.06 4.96
CA PHE A 123 16.25 10.38 3.94
C PHE A 123 15.72 8.97 3.69
N LEU A 124 16.15 8.35 2.59
CA LEU A 124 15.95 6.93 2.33
C LEU A 124 17.12 6.14 2.94
N PRO A 125 16.90 5.27 3.95
CA PRO A 125 17.97 4.50 4.60
C PRO A 125 18.70 3.56 3.60
N GLU A 126 20.02 3.57 3.60
CA GLU A 126 20.83 2.73 2.70
C GLU A 126 20.73 1.24 3.05
N ASP A 127 20.52 0.92 4.33
CA ASP A 127 20.36 -0.44 4.85
C ASP A 127 18.93 -0.97 4.70
N LEU A 128 17.99 -0.15 4.18
CA LEU A 128 16.62 -0.52 3.89
C LEU A 128 16.32 -0.28 2.39
N PRO A 129 16.92 -1.08 1.49
CA PRO A 129 16.73 -0.88 0.06
C PRO A 129 15.29 -1.23 -0.35
N PHE A 130 14.63 -0.30 -1.04
CA PHE A 130 13.37 -0.53 -1.73
C PHE A 130 13.60 -0.64 -3.23
N ALA A 131 12.84 -1.52 -3.89
CA ALA A 131 12.92 -1.67 -5.34
C ALA A 131 12.22 -0.53 -6.09
N ALA A 132 11.23 0.11 -5.45
CA ALA A 132 10.49 1.25 -5.96
C ALA A 132 10.03 2.16 -4.81
N VAL A 133 9.69 3.39 -5.14
CA VAL A 133 8.95 4.33 -4.27
C VAL A 133 7.75 4.90 -5.02
N GLU A 134 6.75 5.35 -4.29
CA GLU A 134 5.65 6.09 -4.88
C GLU A 134 5.82 7.59 -4.64
N LEU A 135 5.58 8.39 -5.70
CA LEU A 135 5.44 9.84 -5.61
C LEU A 135 3.99 10.23 -5.93
N HIS A 136 3.42 11.08 -5.09
CA HIS A 136 2.14 11.72 -5.36
C HIS A 136 2.27 12.70 -6.55
N ASP A 137 3.37 13.45 -6.60
CA ASP A 137 3.74 14.34 -7.69
C ASP A 137 5.07 13.92 -8.32
N ALA A 138 4.98 13.17 -9.43
CA ALA A 138 6.16 12.67 -10.16
C ALA A 138 7.08 13.78 -10.67
N SER A 139 6.60 15.02 -10.81
CA SER A 139 7.44 16.17 -11.25
C SER A 139 8.52 16.53 -10.22
N ARG A 140 8.35 16.13 -8.97
CA ARG A 140 9.31 16.38 -7.89
C ARG A 140 10.55 15.47 -7.93
N LEU A 141 10.52 14.38 -8.70
CA LEU A 141 11.60 13.39 -8.76
C LEU A 141 12.99 14.02 -9.00
N GLY A 142 13.11 14.88 -10.03
CA GLY A 142 14.39 15.52 -10.37
C GLY A 142 15.01 16.25 -9.18
N GLY A 143 14.22 17.06 -8.49
CA GLY A 143 14.67 17.82 -7.33
C GLY A 143 15.01 16.93 -6.11
N LEU A 144 14.34 15.78 -5.94
CA LEU A 144 14.66 14.83 -4.87
C LEU A 144 15.99 14.10 -5.14
N VAL A 145 16.24 13.74 -6.39
CA VAL A 145 17.52 13.12 -6.80
C VAL A 145 18.67 14.12 -6.70
N GLU A 146 18.51 15.35 -7.17
CA GLU A 146 19.51 16.41 -7.05
C GLU A 146 19.91 16.73 -5.60
N LYS A 147 18.96 16.63 -4.68
CA LYS A 147 19.20 16.79 -3.25
C LYS A 147 19.77 15.54 -2.57
N GLY A 148 19.94 14.43 -3.29
CA GLY A 148 20.40 13.16 -2.73
C GLY A 148 19.39 12.45 -1.81
N LEU A 149 18.11 12.84 -1.86
CA LEU A 149 17.05 12.24 -1.05
C LEU A 149 16.53 10.91 -1.64
N LEU A 150 16.63 10.77 -2.96
CA LEU A 150 16.34 9.52 -3.67
C LEU A 150 17.50 9.14 -4.58
N PRO A 151 17.87 7.85 -4.69
CA PRO A 151 18.91 7.40 -5.60
C PRO A 151 18.46 7.53 -7.06
N ALA A 152 19.40 7.88 -7.94
CA ALA A 152 19.15 7.89 -9.37
C ALA A 152 18.85 6.46 -9.86
N GLY A 153 17.83 6.33 -10.72
CA GLY A 153 17.45 5.05 -11.32
C GLY A 153 16.53 4.18 -10.45
N LEU A 154 16.11 4.64 -9.28
CA LEU A 154 15.07 3.99 -8.50
C LEU A 154 13.74 4.01 -9.29
N GLU A 155 13.02 2.90 -9.33
CA GLU A 155 11.69 2.88 -9.93
C GLU A 155 10.74 3.80 -9.16
N VAL A 156 10.03 4.65 -9.90
CA VAL A 156 9.04 5.56 -9.33
C VAL A 156 7.67 5.20 -9.84
N LEU A 157 6.77 4.93 -8.91
CA LEU A 157 5.36 4.74 -9.17
C LEU A 157 4.62 6.06 -8.94
N SER A 158 3.50 6.23 -9.61
CA SER A 158 2.58 7.34 -9.36
C SER A 158 1.15 6.83 -9.42
N SER A 159 0.38 7.13 -8.41
CA SER A 159 -1.03 6.73 -8.29
C SER A 159 -1.88 7.89 -7.80
N SER A 160 -3.19 7.71 -7.80
CA SER A 160 -4.11 8.75 -7.36
C SER A 160 -4.21 8.89 -5.85
N ASP A 161 -3.79 7.86 -5.08
CA ASP A 161 -4.03 7.79 -3.63
C ASP A 161 -5.51 8.11 -3.30
N ALA A 162 -6.42 7.49 -4.09
CA ALA A 162 -7.84 7.80 -4.07
C ALA A 162 -8.52 7.37 -2.78
N HIS A 163 -9.14 8.31 -2.08
CA HIS A 163 -9.97 8.08 -0.89
C HIS A 163 -11.46 8.21 -1.18
N ARG A 164 -11.82 8.64 -2.40
CA ARG A 164 -13.20 8.81 -2.89
C ARG A 164 -13.30 8.37 -4.32
N MET A 165 -14.53 8.07 -4.77
CA MET A 165 -14.77 7.62 -6.14
C MET A 165 -14.29 8.62 -7.20
N GLU A 166 -14.47 9.91 -6.95
CA GLU A 166 -14.03 10.99 -7.83
C GLU A 166 -12.53 11.14 -7.96
N ASP A 167 -11.76 10.62 -6.99
CA ASP A 167 -10.30 10.64 -6.99
C ASP A 167 -9.71 9.48 -7.81
N VAL A 168 -10.55 8.47 -8.12
CA VAL A 168 -10.10 7.30 -8.89
C VAL A 168 -9.88 7.67 -10.35
N ALA A 169 -8.75 7.29 -10.89
CA ALA A 169 -8.49 7.16 -12.32
C ALA A 169 -8.14 8.41 -13.12
N CYS A 170 -7.70 9.46 -12.51
CA CYS A 170 -7.19 10.58 -13.32
C CYS A 170 -5.71 10.40 -13.74
N SER A 171 -4.96 9.47 -13.13
CA SER A 171 -3.57 9.20 -13.50
C SER A 171 -3.40 7.75 -13.96
N LEU A 172 -3.03 7.56 -15.23
CA LEU A 172 -2.59 6.27 -15.74
C LEU A 172 -1.06 6.22 -15.63
N HIS A 173 -0.56 5.33 -14.77
CA HIS A 173 0.85 5.01 -14.72
C HIS A 173 1.14 3.75 -15.54
N ALA A 174 2.03 3.87 -16.51
CA ALA A 174 2.47 2.72 -17.30
C ALA A 174 3.67 2.06 -16.61
N LEU A 175 3.47 0.85 -16.09
CA LEU A 175 4.58 0.08 -15.54
C LEU A 175 5.61 -0.26 -16.63
N ALA A 176 6.88 0.04 -16.37
CA ALA A 176 7.98 -0.33 -17.24
C ALA A 176 8.05 -1.86 -17.43
N ALA A 177 8.71 -2.31 -18.51
CA ALA A 177 8.80 -3.75 -18.81
C ALA A 177 9.54 -4.54 -17.71
N ASP A 178 10.46 -3.91 -17.03
CA ASP A 178 11.30 -4.40 -15.93
C ASP A 178 10.80 -4.00 -14.54
N SER A 179 9.62 -3.35 -14.45
CA SER A 179 9.01 -2.97 -13.18
C SER A 179 8.90 -4.15 -12.22
N VAL A 180 9.28 -3.93 -10.95
CA VAL A 180 9.15 -4.93 -9.89
C VAL A 180 7.70 -5.39 -9.71
N LEU A 181 6.73 -4.50 -9.82
CA LEU A 181 5.30 -4.83 -9.71
C LEU A 181 4.81 -5.68 -10.89
N ARG A 182 5.40 -5.50 -12.06
CA ARG A 182 5.06 -6.32 -13.24
C ARG A 182 5.40 -7.79 -13.01
N THR A 183 6.43 -8.09 -12.22
CA THR A 183 6.78 -9.48 -11.89
C THR A 183 5.69 -10.17 -11.06
N LEU A 184 4.95 -9.44 -10.22
CA LEU A 184 3.80 -9.96 -9.48
C LEU A 184 2.61 -10.26 -10.40
N LEU A 185 2.40 -9.42 -11.42
CA LEU A 185 1.28 -9.55 -12.36
C LEU A 185 1.47 -10.68 -13.39
N TYR A 186 2.71 -10.98 -13.82
CA TYR A 186 2.98 -11.79 -15.00
C TYR A 186 3.79 -13.07 -14.76
N ARG A 187 4.30 -13.35 -13.55
CA ARG A 187 4.92 -14.65 -13.25
C ARG A 187 3.85 -15.72 -13.07
N GLY A 188 3.55 -16.44 -14.15
CA GLY A 188 2.62 -17.59 -14.13
C GLY A 188 1.84 -17.85 -15.42
N ILE A 189 2.38 -17.44 -16.59
CA ILE A 189 1.98 -17.96 -17.91
C ILE A 189 3.13 -18.82 -18.43
#